data_32cf5d582b3228c19a603a917f37b932
#
_entry.id   32cf5d582b3228c19a603a917f37b932
#
_cell.length_a   1.000
_cell.length_b   1.000
_cell.length_c   1.000
_cell.angle_alpha   90.00
_cell.angle_beta   90.00
_cell.angle_gamma   90.00
#
_symmetry.space_group_name_H-M   'P 1'
#
loop_
_entity.id
_entity.type
_entity.pdbx_description
1 polymer ?
#
loop_
_entity_poly.entity_id
_entity_poly.type
_entity_poly.pdbx_seq_one_letter_code
_entity_poly.pdbx_strand_id
1 'polypeptide(L)'
;MTMAEVKSGYEALGGKFIEYVEPKQLLAGVCLTGPVPRPFPEKNYPAMIHYRDPDGNLVVDNIPEDQSLVLDTDKGLVVLTGCGHAGLINILTYARQTVRPERRSTPP
;
A
#
# COMPACT_ATOMS: atom_id res chain seq x y z
N MET A 1 22.09 6.86 2.11
CA MET A 1 21.84 5.70 1.22
C MET A 1 20.49 5.88 0.54
N THR A 2 20.48 5.87 -0.77
CA THR A 2 19.25 6.02 -1.55
C THR A 2 18.58 4.66 -1.76
N MET A 3 17.28 4.67 -2.10
CA MET A 3 16.59 3.43 -2.48
C MET A 3 17.23 2.76 -3.69
N ALA A 4 17.74 3.56 -4.63
CA ALA A 4 18.44 3.03 -5.79
C ALA A 4 19.70 2.26 -5.38
N GLU A 5 20.44 2.76 -4.42
CA GLU A 5 21.66 2.08 -3.90
C GLU A 5 21.28 0.78 -3.16
N VAL A 6 20.24 0.80 -2.35
CA VAL A 6 19.74 -0.38 -1.65
C VAL A 6 19.31 -1.44 -2.64
N LYS A 7 18.54 -1.05 -3.64
CA LYS A 7 18.03 -1.95 -4.67
C LYS A 7 19.18 -2.56 -5.47
N SER A 8 20.12 -1.74 -5.89
CA SER A 8 21.32 -2.17 -6.63
C SER A 8 22.16 -3.16 -5.83
N GLY A 9 22.39 -2.86 -4.55
CA GLY A 9 23.15 -3.75 -3.67
C GLY A 9 22.47 -5.09 -3.46
N TYR A 10 21.15 -5.09 -3.29
CA TYR A 10 20.38 -6.32 -3.12
C TYR A 10 20.40 -7.17 -4.40
N GLU A 11 20.23 -6.53 -5.55
CA GLU A 11 20.25 -7.22 -6.84
C GLU A 11 21.62 -7.80 -7.15
N ALA A 12 22.70 -7.13 -6.74
CA ALA A 12 24.06 -7.64 -6.87
C ALA A 12 24.30 -8.92 -6.08
N LEU A 13 23.53 -9.13 -5.00
CA LEU A 13 23.60 -10.35 -4.19
C LEU A 13 22.63 -11.43 -4.68
N GLY A 14 22.00 -11.26 -5.83
CA GLY A 14 21.08 -12.22 -6.40
C GLY A 14 19.63 -12.00 -6.04
N GLY A 15 19.32 -10.93 -5.34
CA GLY A 15 17.94 -10.57 -5.01
C GLY A 15 17.21 -9.97 -6.19
N LYS A 16 15.90 -9.89 -6.07
CA LYS A 16 15.05 -9.34 -7.11
C LYS A 16 13.97 -8.47 -6.48
N PHE A 17 13.79 -7.26 -7.02
CA PHE A 17 12.69 -6.40 -6.65
C PHE A 17 11.58 -6.53 -7.68
N ILE A 18 10.37 -6.73 -7.18
CA ILE A 18 9.16 -6.72 -8.01
C ILE A 18 8.26 -5.65 -7.42
N GLU A 19 7.98 -4.62 -8.21
CA GLU A 19 7.20 -3.47 -7.76
C GLU A 19 5.83 -3.48 -8.42
N TYR A 20 4.80 -3.22 -7.62
CA TYR A 20 3.44 -3.14 -8.11
C TYR A 20 2.84 -1.78 -7.77
N VAL A 21 2.24 -1.14 -8.75
CA VAL A 21 1.52 0.13 -8.58
C VAL A 21 0.02 -0.05 -8.61
N GLU A 22 -0.43 -1.27 -8.82
CA GLU A 22 -1.84 -1.65 -8.88
C GLU A 22 -2.06 -2.89 -8.02
N PRO A 23 -3.31 -3.19 -7.63
CA PRO A 23 -3.59 -4.43 -6.91
C PRO A 23 -3.10 -5.65 -7.67
N LYS A 24 -2.50 -6.59 -6.96
CA LYS A 24 -1.95 -7.80 -7.58
C LYS A 24 -2.23 -9.01 -6.70
N GLN A 25 -2.84 -10.04 -7.29
CA GLN A 25 -2.92 -11.34 -6.64
C GLN A 25 -1.56 -12.02 -6.79
N LEU A 26 -0.90 -12.26 -5.67
CA LEU A 26 0.43 -12.88 -5.64
C LEU A 26 0.34 -14.40 -5.78
N LEU A 27 -0.66 -14.95 -5.12
CA LEU A 27 -1.04 -16.36 -5.23
C LEU A 27 -2.48 -16.49 -4.75
N ALA A 28 -3.05 -17.71 -4.84
CA ALA A 28 -4.45 -17.91 -4.45
C ALA A 28 -4.69 -17.43 -3.02
N GLY A 29 -5.64 -16.52 -2.86
CA GLY A 29 -6.01 -15.97 -1.55
C GLY A 29 -5.03 -14.96 -0.96
N VAL A 30 -4.01 -14.55 -1.70
CA VAL A 30 -3.02 -13.58 -1.21
C VAL A 30 -2.89 -12.45 -2.22
N CYS A 31 -3.30 -11.26 -1.81
CA CYS A 31 -3.30 -10.08 -2.67
C CYS A 31 -2.49 -8.94 -2.05
N LEU A 32 -1.77 -8.23 -2.89
CA LEU A 32 -1.13 -6.98 -2.53
C LEU A 32 -1.98 -5.84 -3.08
N THR A 33 -2.26 -4.83 -2.24
CA THR A 33 -3.14 -3.74 -2.69
C THR A 33 -2.47 -2.81 -3.69
N GLY A 34 -1.14 -2.72 -3.65
CA GLY A 34 -0.47 -1.58 -4.26
C GLY A 34 -0.77 -0.30 -3.48
N PRO A 35 -0.34 0.85 -3.95
CA PRO A 35 -0.60 2.12 -3.27
C PRO A 35 -2.10 2.32 -3.02
N VAL A 36 -2.45 2.59 -1.77
CA VAL A 36 -3.84 2.73 -1.35
C VAL A 36 -4.34 4.13 -1.64
N PRO A 37 -5.44 4.30 -2.40
CA PRO A 37 -6.04 5.61 -2.61
C PRO A 37 -6.71 6.12 -1.34
N ARG A 38 -6.86 7.45 -1.25
CA ARG A 38 -7.32 8.11 -0.03
C ARG A 38 -8.58 8.95 -0.28
N PRO A 39 -9.72 8.30 -0.58
CA PRO A 39 -10.97 9.03 -0.75
C PRO A 39 -11.49 9.64 0.55
N PHE A 40 -11.09 9.09 1.70
CA PHE A 40 -11.43 9.66 3.00
C PHE A 40 -10.28 10.54 3.51
N PRO A 41 -10.58 11.67 4.18
CA PRO A 41 -9.56 12.63 4.58
C PRO A 41 -8.81 12.20 5.86
N GLU A 42 -8.21 11.04 5.84
CA GLU A 42 -7.38 10.55 6.94
C GLU A 42 -5.95 11.05 6.79
N LYS A 43 -5.39 11.53 7.88
CA LYS A 43 -3.98 11.98 7.93
C LYS A 43 -3.26 11.17 8.98
N ASN A 44 -2.55 10.15 8.54
CA ASN A 44 -1.77 9.29 9.40
C ASN A 44 -0.30 9.27 8.97
N TYR A 45 0.24 10.47 8.79
CA TYR A 45 1.63 10.66 8.41
C TYR A 45 2.19 11.91 9.10
N PRO A 46 3.50 11.96 9.36
CA PRO A 46 4.12 13.12 10.00
C PRO A 46 4.08 14.34 9.09
N ALA A 47 3.50 15.44 9.57
CA ALA A 47 3.40 16.68 8.80
C ALA A 47 4.75 17.34 8.55
N MET A 48 5.78 16.93 9.27
CA MET A 48 7.10 17.56 9.22
C MET A 48 8.04 16.92 8.20
N ILE A 49 7.64 15.80 7.59
CA ILE A 49 8.47 15.11 6.60
C ILE A 49 8.15 15.66 5.22
N HIS A 50 9.20 16.09 4.54
CA HIS A 50 9.10 16.67 3.20
C HIS A 50 10.08 15.99 2.25
N TYR A 51 9.77 16.03 0.96
CA TYR A 51 10.71 15.68 -0.07
C TYR A 51 10.77 16.81 -1.09
N ARG A 52 11.80 16.82 -1.94
CA ARG A 52 11.87 17.76 -3.05
C ARG A 52 11.33 17.11 -4.30
N ASP A 53 10.40 17.79 -4.95
CA ASP A 53 9.87 17.35 -6.23
C ASP A 53 10.92 17.62 -7.35
N PRO A 54 10.64 17.18 -8.59
CA PRO A 54 11.57 17.42 -9.71
C PRO A 54 11.86 18.90 -9.98
N ASP A 55 10.96 19.79 -9.59
CA ASP A 55 11.14 21.24 -9.77
C ASP A 55 11.90 21.88 -8.61
N GLY A 56 12.29 21.09 -7.62
CA GLY A 56 13.04 21.57 -6.45
C GLY A 56 12.19 22.11 -5.32
N ASN A 57 10.86 22.01 -5.40
CA ASN A 57 9.96 22.48 -4.35
C ASN A 57 9.89 21.49 -3.20
N LEU A 58 9.79 22.02 -1.97
CA LEU A 58 9.53 21.20 -0.79
C LEU A 58 8.06 20.82 -0.72
N VAL A 59 7.79 19.52 -0.69
CA VAL A 59 6.44 18.98 -0.64
C VAL A 59 6.33 18.07 0.57
N VAL A 60 5.21 18.15 1.29
CA VAL A 60 4.95 17.23 2.41
C VAL A 60 4.90 15.80 1.88
N ASP A 61 5.67 14.93 2.51
CA ASP A 61 5.66 13.51 2.17
C ASP A 61 4.49 12.84 2.87
N ASN A 62 3.42 12.60 2.14
CA ASN A 62 2.25 11.89 2.66
C ASN A 62 2.36 10.37 2.50
N ILE A 63 3.51 9.89 2.05
CA ILE A 63 3.80 8.46 1.88
C ILE A 63 2.74 7.79 0.99
N PRO A 64 2.68 8.20 -0.28
CA PRO A 64 1.65 7.70 -1.21
C PRO A 64 1.83 6.23 -1.58
N GLU A 65 3.02 5.67 -1.34
CA GLU A 65 3.34 4.28 -1.63
C GLU A 65 2.83 3.29 -0.58
N ASP A 66 2.15 3.76 0.46
CA ASP A 66 1.61 2.89 1.49
C ASP A 66 0.70 1.82 0.90
N GLN A 67 0.97 0.58 1.24
CA GLN A 67 0.22 -0.56 0.72
C GLN A 67 0.05 -1.64 1.80
N SER A 68 -0.85 -2.57 1.53
CA SER A 68 -1.18 -3.63 2.47
C SER A 68 -1.26 -4.97 1.78
N LEU A 69 -1.08 -6.03 2.56
CA LEU A 69 -1.27 -7.40 2.13
C LEU A 69 -2.63 -7.88 2.61
N VAL A 70 -3.40 -8.50 1.72
CA VAL A 70 -4.74 -8.97 2.04
C VAL A 70 -4.82 -10.47 1.84
N LEU A 71 -5.23 -11.16 2.89
CA LEU A 71 -5.50 -12.60 2.82
C LEU A 71 -7.01 -12.81 2.72
N ASP A 72 -7.43 -13.48 1.66
CA ASP A 72 -8.83 -13.81 1.43
C ASP A 72 -9.12 -15.20 1.99
N THR A 73 -9.80 -15.26 3.11
CA THR A 73 -10.09 -16.51 3.80
C THR A 73 -11.59 -16.81 3.78
N ASP A 74 -11.95 -18.05 4.10
CA ASP A 74 -13.34 -18.46 4.19
C ASP A 74 -14.10 -17.76 5.33
N LYS A 75 -13.37 -17.18 6.27
CA LYS A 75 -13.95 -16.43 7.40
C LYS A 75 -13.91 -14.91 7.21
N GLY A 76 -13.42 -14.44 6.08
CA GLY A 76 -13.33 -13.02 5.78
C GLY A 76 -11.94 -12.62 5.33
N LEU A 77 -11.76 -11.34 5.16
CA LEU A 77 -10.47 -10.77 4.78
C LEU A 77 -9.61 -10.52 6.02
N VAL A 78 -8.35 -10.85 5.92
CA VAL A 78 -7.33 -10.49 6.91
C VAL A 78 -6.42 -9.48 6.24
N VAL A 79 -6.31 -8.29 6.83
CA VAL A 79 -5.51 -7.20 6.25
C VAL A 79 -4.28 -6.98 7.11
N LEU A 80 -3.10 -7.13 6.48
CA LEU A 80 -1.83 -6.84 7.10
C LEU A 80 -1.35 -5.51 6.55
N THR A 81 -1.43 -4.49 7.39
CA THR A 81 -0.98 -3.15 7.01
C THR A 81 0.51 -3.01 7.29
N GLY A 82 1.18 -2.17 6.50
CA GLY A 82 2.51 -1.71 6.82
C GLY A 82 2.42 -0.60 7.87
N CYS A 83 2.88 0.58 7.52
CA CYS A 83 2.81 1.73 8.43
C CYS A 83 1.39 2.30 8.59
N GLY A 84 0.50 2.04 7.67
CA GLY A 84 -0.87 2.50 7.75
C GLY A 84 -1.07 3.99 7.44
N HIS A 85 -0.17 4.59 6.71
CA HIS A 85 -0.20 6.04 6.46
C HIS A 85 -1.36 6.51 5.59
N ALA A 86 -1.95 5.61 4.80
CA ALA A 86 -3.16 5.93 4.04
C ALA A 86 -4.39 6.10 4.94
N GLY A 87 -4.32 5.57 6.15
CA GLY A 87 -5.43 5.59 7.09
C GLY A 87 -6.22 4.30 7.08
N LEU A 88 -6.70 3.90 8.24
CA LEU A 88 -7.37 2.60 8.41
C LEU A 88 -8.61 2.46 7.54
N ILE A 89 -9.44 3.50 7.47
CA ILE A 89 -10.68 3.45 6.69
C ILE A 89 -10.37 3.31 5.20
N ASN A 90 -9.39 4.07 4.71
CA ASN A 90 -8.95 3.97 3.31
C ASN A 90 -8.40 2.58 3.00
N ILE A 91 -7.58 2.04 3.88
CA ILE A 91 -6.97 0.72 3.70
C ILE A 91 -8.02 -0.38 3.66
N LEU A 92 -8.92 -0.41 4.65
CA LEU A 92 -9.94 -1.47 4.73
C LEU A 92 -10.94 -1.36 3.60
N THR A 93 -11.32 -0.14 3.23
CA THR A 93 -12.23 0.09 2.11
C THR A 93 -11.63 -0.42 0.80
N TYR A 94 -10.36 -0.06 0.55
CA TYR A 94 -9.70 -0.47 -0.68
C TYR A 94 -9.45 -1.98 -0.73
N ALA A 95 -9.04 -2.59 0.37
CA ALA A 95 -8.86 -4.03 0.47
C ALA A 95 -10.14 -4.77 0.08
N ARG A 96 -11.26 -4.32 0.61
CA ARG A 96 -12.56 -4.92 0.31
C ARG A 96 -12.96 -4.73 -1.15
N GLN A 97 -12.78 -3.53 -1.68
CA GLN A 97 -13.13 -3.23 -3.07
C GLN A 97 -12.30 -4.02 -4.08
N THR A 98 -11.03 -4.25 -3.77
CA THR A 98 -10.10 -4.90 -4.71
C THR A 98 -10.14 -6.41 -4.62
N VAL A 99 -10.35 -6.98 -3.43
CA VAL A 99 -10.29 -8.42 -3.21
C VAL A 99 -11.67 -9.07 -3.29
N ARG A 100 -12.70 -8.41 -2.77
CA ARG A 100 -14.08 -8.91 -2.81
C ARG A 100 -15.06 -7.82 -3.21
N PRO A 101 -14.97 -7.28 -4.41
CA PRO A 101 -15.81 -6.15 -4.82
C PRO A 101 -17.30 -6.47 -4.81
N GLU A 102 -17.69 -7.72 -4.99
CA GLU A 102 -19.08 -8.18 -5.04
C GLU A 102 -19.66 -8.53 -3.68
N ARG A 103 -18.80 -8.71 -2.68
CA ARG A 103 -19.24 -8.90 -1.32
C ARG A 103 -19.41 -7.57 -0.64
N ARG A 104 -20.50 -6.94 -0.93
CA ARG A 104 -20.96 -5.88 -0.05
C ARG A 104 -21.15 -6.48 1.34
N SER A 105 -20.97 -5.65 2.38
CA SER A 105 -21.48 -6.02 3.68
C SER A 105 -22.96 -6.29 3.51
N THR A 106 -23.30 -7.53 3.25
CA THR A 106 -24.69 -7.93 3.34
C THR A 106 -25.11 -7.71 4.78
N PRO A 107 -26.24 -7.06 4.98
CA PRO A 107 -26.83 -7.06 6.30
C PRO A 107 -26.94 -8.53 6.73
N PRO A 108 -26.69 -8.81 7.97
CA PRO A 108 -26.85 -10.16 8.47
C PRO A 108 -28.28 -10.63 8.28
#